data_f20a4bbe078be0b603bd88e9246cef03
#
_entry.id   f20a4bbe078be0b603bd88e9246cef03
#
_cell.length_a   1.000
_cell.length_b   1.000
_cell.length_c   1.000
_cell.angle_alpha   90.00
_cell.angle_beta   90.00
_cell.angle_gamma   90.00
#
_symmetry.space_group_name_H-M   'P 1'
#
loop_
_entity.id
_entity.type
_entity.pdbx_description
1 polymer ?
#
loop_
_entity_poly.entity_id
_entity_poly.type
_entity_poly.pdbx_seq_one_letter_code
_entity_poly.pdbx_strand_id
1 'polypeptide(L)'
;MPQTQQPMDDKLIIQRLKELKAQIADIDRRMASIDELLDNDPSDETVKNCIQEVAKILDEREPILNEARQWLMLLNKKAPDIVTDAEALPN
;
A
#
# COMPACT_ATOMS: atom_id res chain seq x y z
N MET A 1 21.15 20.83 -18.61
CA MET A 1 20.35 19.66 -18.88
C MET A 1 19.09 19.71 -18.12
N PRO A 2 18.03 19.89 -18.80
CA PRO A 2 16.74 20.03 -18.14
C PRO A 2 16.34 18.82 -17.33
N GLN A 3 16.65 17.65 -17.83
CA GLN A 3 16.17 16.48 -17.14
C GLN A 3 16.88 16.24 -15.82
N THR A 4 18.04 16.84 -15.66
CA THR A 4 18.72 16.64 -14.41
C THR A 4 17.99 17.29 -13.27
N GLN A 5 17.12 18.22 -13.60
CA GLN A 5 16.37 18.89 -12.56
C GLN A 5 15.20 18.11 -12.07
N GLN A 6 14.91 17.01 -12.75
CA GLN A 6 13.83 16.15 -12.35
C GLN A 6 14.39 14.83 -11.94
N PRO A 7 14.84 14.73 -10.72
CA PRO A 7 15.34 13.47 -10.24
C PRO A 7 14.29 12.39 -10.32
N MET A 8 13.04 12.77 -10.26
CA MET A 8 11.95 11.81 -10.32
C MET A 8 11.05 12.17 -11.45
N ASP A 9 11.08 11.43 -12.53
CA ASP A 9 10.09 11.64 -13.57
C ASP A 9 8.90 10.72 -13.32
N ASP A 10 7.85 10.94 -14.07
CA ASP A 10 6.60 10.23 -13.84
C ASP A 10 6.76 8.73 -14.00
N LYS A 11 7.62 8.31 -14.90
CA LYS A 11 7.81 6.87 -15.10
C LYS A 11 8.37 6.20 -13.88
N LEU A 12 9.34 6.85 -13.23
CA LEU A 12 9.93 6.29 -12.03
C LEU A 12 8.92 6.23 -10.92
N ILE A 13 8.12 7.27 -10.78
CA ILE A 13 7.10 7.30 -9.76
C ILE A 13 6.08 6.20 -9.99
N ILE A 14 5.64 6.04 -11.23
CA ILE A 14 4.66 5.01 -11.55
C ILE A 14 5.24 3.63 -11.29
N GLN A 15 6.49 3.43 -11.65
CA GLN A 15 7.11 2.14 -11.41
C GLN A 15 7.19 1.83 -9.92
N ARG A 16 7.55 2.84 -9.13
CA ARG A 16 7.60 2.64 -7.69
C ARG A 16 6.23 2.33 -7.12
N LEU A 17 5.21 3.01 -7.62
CA LEU A 17 3.85 2.72 -7.18
C LEU A 17 3.43 1.31 -7.52
N LYS A 18 3.85 0.81 -8.68
CA LYS A 18 3.56 -0.58 -9.04
C LYS A 18 4.22 -1.54 -8.08
N GLU A 19 5.45 -1.25 -7.69
CA GLU A 19 6.15 -2.09 -6.73
C GLU A 19 5.45 -2.10 -5.39
N LEU A 20 5.04 -0.92 -4.95
CA LEU A 20 4.33 -0.82 -3.68
C LEU A 20 3.00 -1.54 -3.74
N LYS A 21 2.32 -1.43 -4.87
CA LYS A 21 1.05 -2.12 -5.04
C LYS A 21 1.25 -3.64 -4.97
N ALA A 22 2.32 -4.13 -5.56
CA ALA A 22 2.61 -5.55 -5.50
C ALA A 22 2.89 -5.99 -4.06
N GLN A 23 3.60 -5.16 -3.31
CA GLN A 23 3.85 -5.49 -1.91
C GLN A 23 2.56 -5.52 -1.11
N ILE A 24 1.67 -4.57 -1.38
CA ILE A 24 0.38 -4.57 -0.69
C ILE A 24 -0.43 -5.81 -1.06
N ALA A 25 -0.40 -6.20 -2.32
CA ALA A 25 -1.11 -7.40 -2.74
C ALA A 25 -0.58 -8.64 -2.04
N ASP A 26 0.73 -8.70 -1.84
CA ASP A 26 1.32 -9.81 -1.12
C ASP A 26 0.86 -9.83 0.34
N ILE A 27 0.81 -8.65 0.94
CA ILE A 27 0.32 -8.54 2.31
C ILE A 27 -1.13 -8.96 2.39
N ASP A 28 -1.95 -8.58 1.41
CA ASP A 28 -3.35 -8.96 1.40
C ASP A 28 -3.52 -10.46 1.30
N ARG A 29 -2.65 -11.12 0.52
CA ARG A 29 -2.70 -12.58 0.45
C ARG A 29 -2.39 -13.22 1.78
N ARG A 30 -1.42 -12.65 2.50
CA ARG A 30 -1.09 -13.18 3.83
C ARG A 30 -2.27 -13.01 4.78
N MET A 31 -2.96 -11.88 4.68
CA MET A 31 -4.15 -11.66 5.50
C MET A 31 -5.24 -12.66 5.16
N ALA A 32 -5.43 -12.95 3.88
CA ALA A 32 -6.44 -13.92 3.47
C ALA A 32 -6.11 -15.30 4.01
N SER A 33 -4.84 -15.66 4.04
CA SER A 33 -4.44 -16.93 4.61
C SER A 33 -4.79 -17.02 6.08
N ILE A 34 -4.62 -15.90 6.79
CA ILE A 34 -4.98 -15.87 8.20
C ILE A 34 -6.48 -16.04 8.37
N ASP A 35 -7.27 -15.41 7.51
CA ASP A 35 -8.70 -15.56 7.55
C ASP A 35 -9.10 -17.04 7.40
N GLU A 36 -8.45 -17.73 6.50
CA GLU A 36 -8.73 -19.15 6.31
C GLU A 36 -8.42 -19.95 7.55
N LEU A 37 -7.31 -19.63 8.21
CA LEU A 37 -6.96 -20.34 9.42
C LEU A 37 -8.00 -20.10 10.50
N LEU A 38 -8.48 -18.89 10.61
CA LEU A 38 -9.47 -18.56 11.62
C LEU A 38 -10.83 -19.18 11.32
N ASP A 39 -11.12 -19.42 10.04
CA ASP A 39 -12.40 -20.03 9.66
C ASP A 39 -12.44 -21.52 9.89
N ASN A 40 -11.31 -22.15 10.14
CA ASN A 40 -11.22 -23.59 10.26
C ASN A 40 -11.15 -24.05 11.71
N ASP A 41 -11.96 -23.43 12.56
CA ASP A 41 -12.07 -23.87 13.95
C ASP A 41 -10.72 -23.88 14.63
N PRO A 42 -10.09 -22.73 14.75
CA PRO A 42 -8.72 -22.66 15.24
C PRO A 42 -8.63 -22.93 16.74
N SER A 43 -7.51 -23.47 17.14
CA SER A 43 -7.21 -23.59 18.56
C SER A 43 -6.87 -22.20 19.12
N ASP A 44 -6.86 -22.11 20.45
CA ASP A 44 -6.51 -20.86 21.10
C ASP A 44 -5.12 -20.39 20.69
N GLU A 45 -4.21 -21.32 20.56
CA GLU A 45 -2.85 -20.95 20.20
C GLU A 45 -2.80 -20.43 18.76
N THR A 46 -3.56 -21.07 17.87
CA THR A 46 -3.63 -20.58 16.49
C THR A 46 -4.19 -19.16 16.45
N VAL A 47 -5.21 -18.91 17.24
CA VAL A 47 -5.78 -17.57 17.28
C VAL A 47 -4.74 -16.55 17.77
N LYS A 48 -4.01 -16.88 18.81
CA LYS A 48 -2.97 -15.99 19.31
C LYS A 48 -1.92 -15.71 18.24
N ASN A 49 -1.48 -16.76 17.56
CA ASN A 49 -0.47 -16.59 16.54
C ASN A 49 -1.00 -15.74 15.38
N CYS A 50 -2.25 -15.93 15.03
CA CYS A 50 -2.86 -15.12 13.98
C CYS A 50 -2.92 -13.65 14.35
N ILE A 51 -3.29 -13.37 15.59
CA ILE A 51 -3.36 -11.99 16.05
C ILE A 51 -1.99 -11.34 15.99
N GLN A 52 -0.96 -12.05 16.43
CA GLN A 52 0.38 -11.51 16.37
C GLN A 52 0.82 -11.27 14.94
N GLU A 53 0.48 -12.20 14.06
CA GLU A 53 0.86 -12.05 12.67
C GLU A 53 0.13 -10.87 12.04
N VAL A 54 -1.14 -10.68 12.35
CA VAL A 54 -1.88 -9.55 11.85
C VAL A 54 -1.23 -8.25 12.30
N ALA A 55 -0.82 -8.17 13.55
CA ALA A 55 -0.18 -6.96 14.04
C ALA A 55 1.10 -6.67 13.27
N LYS A 56 1.90 -7.71 13.01
CA LYS A 56 3.12 -7.52 12.23
C LYS A 56 2.81 -7.06 10.80
N ILE A 57 1.79 -7.66 10.22
CA ILE A 57 1.43 -7.32 8.85
C ILE A 57 0.97 -5.86 8.77
N LEU A 58 0.18 -5.42 9.74
CA LEU A 58 -0.25 -4.04 9.76
C LEU A 58 0.92 -3.09 9.92
N ASP A 59 1.89 -3.47 10.74
CA ASP A 59 3.08 -2.65 10.89
C ASP A 59 3.86 -2.57 9.58
N GLU A 60 3.95 -3.66 8.84
CA GLU A 60 4.64 -3.65 7.56
C GLU A 60 3.90 -2.84 6.52
N ARG A 61 2.58 -2.87 6.60
CA ARG A 61 1.75 -2.22 5.60
C ARG A 61 1.78 -0.70 5.73
N GLU A 62 1.91 -0.21 6.94
CA GLU A 62 1.81 1.22 7.19
C GLU A 62 2.84 2.03 6.42
N PRO A 63 4.14 1.71 6.49
CA PRO A 63 5.11 2.51 5.74
C PRO A 63 4.93 2.38 4.24
N ILE A 64 4.44 1.24 3.77
CA ILE A 64 4.19 1.08 2.34
C ILE A 64 3.09 2.03 1.90
N LEU A 65 2.02 2.10 2.66
CA LEU A 65 0.91 2.99 2.35
C LEU A 65 1.34 4.45 2.44
N ASN A 66 2.15 4.77 3.43
CA ASN A 66 2.63 6.14 3.59
C ASN A 66 3.49 6.55 2.41
N GLU A 67 4.36 5.66 1.97
CA GLU A 67 5.19 5.97 0.82
C GLU A 67 4.32 6.15 -0.43
N ALA A 68 3.34 5.28 -0.62
CA ALA A 68 2.46 5.39 -1.77
C ALA A 68 1.74 6.73 -1.78
N ARG A 69 1.27 7.16 -0.62
CA ARG A 69 0.60 8.45 -0.54
C ARG A 69 1.51 9.60 -0.92
N GLN A 70 2.77 9.52 -0.52
CA GLN A 70 3.71 10.57 -0.87
C GLN A 70 3.95 10.64 -2.36
N TRP A 71 4.09 9.48 -3.01
CA TRP A 71 4.26 9.47 -4.45
C TRP A 71 3.04 10.00 -5.17
N LEU A 72 1.86 9.63 -4.67
CA LEU A 72 0.63 10.15 -5.27
C LEU A 72 0.53 11.66 -5.12
N MET A 73 0.96 12.18 -3.99
CA MET A 73 0.96 13.63 -3.81
C MET A 73 1.87 14.31 -4.81
N LEU A 74 3.02 13.72 -5.09
CA LEU A 74 3.92 14.27 -6.07
C LEU A 74 3.30 14.26 -7.47
N LEU A 75 2.64 13.17 -7.81
CA LEU A 75 1.96 13.11 -9.10
C LEU A 75 0.83 14.13 -9.17
N ASN A 76 0.10 14.30 -8.10
CA ASN A 76 -0.99 15.25 -8.07
C ASN A 76 -0.52 16.68 -8.27
N LYS A 77 0.65 16.99 -7.76
CA LYS A 77 1.19 18.33 -7.98
C LYS A 77 1.49 18.57 -9.44
N LYS A 78 1.87 17.52 -10.15
CA LYS A 78 2.15 17.65 -11.57
C LYS A 78 0.89 17.54 -12.42
N ALA A 79 -0.13 16.87 -11.91
CA ALA A 79 -1.35 16.63 -12.64
C ALA A 79 -2.54 16.99 -11.75
N PRO A 80 -2.85 18.27 -11.63
CA PRO A 80 -3.94 18.69 -10.76
C PRO A 80 -5.28 18.05 -11.07
N ASP A 81 -5.46 17.65 -12.32
CA ASP A 81 -6.71 17.00 -12.68
C ASP A 81 -6.96 15.75 -11.85
N ILE A 82 -5.89 15.05 -11.53
CA ILE A 82 -6.02 13.87 -10.70
C ILE A 82 -6.50 14.26 -9.31
N VAL A 83 -6.00 15.37 -8.81
CA VAL A 83 -6.44 15.85 -7.52
C VAL A 83 -7.91 16.17 -7.55
N THR A 84 -8.36 16.79 -8.62
CA THR A 84 -9.75 17.13 -8.73
C THR A 84 -10.62 15.89 -8.68
N ASP A 85 -10.19 14.84 -9.37
CA ASP A 85 -10.93 13.60 -9.36
C ASP A 85 -11.00 13.04 -7.94
N ALA A 86 -9.89 13.09 -7.24
CA ALA A 86 -9.87 12.57 -5.90
C ALA A 86 -10.80 13.34 -4.99
N GLU A 87 -10.87 14.64 -5.20
CA GLU A 87 -11.75 15.46 -4.39
C GLU A 87 -13.20 15.24 -4.71
N ALA A 88 -13.46 14.88 -5.94
CA ALA A 88 -14.83 14.62 -6.34
C ALA A 88 -15.40 13.42 -5.59
N LEU A 89 -14.54 12.58 -5.09
CA LEU A 89 -15.00 11.45 -4.31
C LEU A 89 -15.59 11.93 -3.01
N PRO A 90 -16.76 11.45 -2.68
CA PRO A 90 -17.36 11.84 -1.40
C PRO A 90 -16.52 11.29 -0.27
N ASN A 91 -16.19 12.12 0.59
CA ASN A 91 -15.33 11.68 1.67
C ASN A 91 -16.10 11.47 2.92
#